data_e3ae2be8ae7732a8f948a36391359a11
#
_entry.id   e3ae2be8ae7732a8f948a36391359a11
#
_cell.length_a   1.000
_cell.length_b   1.000
_cell.length_c   1.000
_cell.angle_alpha   90.00
_cell.angle_beta   90.00
_cell.angle_gamma   90.00
#
_symmetry.space_group_name_H-M   'P 1'
#
loop_
_entity.id
_entity.type
_entity.pdbx_description
1 polymer ?
#
loop_
_entity_poly.entity_id
_entity_poly.type
_entity_poly.pdbx_seq_one_letter_code
_entity_poly.pdbx_strand_id
1 'polypeptide(L)'
;MKKLILSALFCLVTFYSFGYQIDENFTGQVIKKYKNGQVKSIENFKNGKLNGKFKEFFENGSLFQIGTFKNGDMKNIKVFYENENLKFEQNLKNRKGKYRGYYPNGKLEVEGEVFQGDEIGLWKYYNEEGNLLKTEYKSQKF
;
A
#
# COMPACT_ATOMS: atom_id res chain seq x y z
N MET A 1 -2.97 21.62 20.66
CA MET A 1 -2.36 21.04 19.47
C MET A 1 -2.95 19.64 19.28
N LYS A 2 -3.86 19.49 18.32
CA LYS A 2 -4.49 18.19 18.02
C LYS A 2 -3.46 17.34 17.30
N LYS A 3 -2.92 16.32 17.96
CA LYS A 3 -2.15 15.26 17.32
C LYS A 3 -3.09 14.53 16.36
N LEU A 4 -2.89 14.72 15.06
CA LEU A 4 -3.39 13.78 14.08
C LEU A 4 -2.68 12.45 14.38
N ILE A 5 -3.38 11.56 15.06
CA ILE A 5 -3.06 10.16 15.04
C ILE A 5 -3.42 9.74 13.63
N LEU A 6 -2.44 9.77 12.74
CA LEU A 6 -2.56 9.08 11.48
C LEU A 6 -2.62 7.61 11.88
N SER A 7 -3.85 7.11 12.05
CA SER A 7 -4.05 5.68 12.05
C SER A 7 -3.39 5.18 10.77
N ALA A 8 -2.44 4.24 10.88
CA ALA A 8 -1.85 3.52 9.77
C ALA A 8 -2.94 2.67 9.08
N LEU A 9 -4.14 3.23 9.15
CA LEU A 9 -5.35 2.62 8.70
C LEU A 9 -5.47 2.90 7.22
N PHE A 10 -5.35 1.80 6.52
CA PHE A 10 -6.18 1.59 5.39
C PHE A 10 -5.91 2.53 4.21
N CYS A 11 -4.71 2.46 3.66
CA CYS A 11 -4.69 2.51 2.22
C CYS A 11 -5.34 1.20 1.71
N LEU A 12 -6.64 1.05 2.02
CA LEU A 12 -7.50 0.52 1.02
C LEU A 12 -7.21 1.42 -0.17
N VAL A 13 -6.40 0.92 -1.07
CA VAL A 13 -6.53 1.32 -2.43
C VAL A 13 -8.00 1.09 -2.71
N THR A 14 -8.81 2.10 -2.41
CA THR A 14 -10.15 2.18 -2.94
C THR A 14 -9.91 2.30 -4.42
N PHE A 15 -9.80 1.15 -5.07
CA PHE A 15 -9.98 1.04 -6.50
C PHE A 15 -11.43 1.42 -6.81
N TYR A 16 -11.83 2.62 -6.43
CA TYR A 16 -12.86 3.32 -7.13
C TYR A 16 -12.21 3.73 -8.46
N SER A 17 -12.08 2.75 -9.33
CA SER A 17 -12.03 3.02 -10.75
C SER A 17 -13.36 3.68 -11.10
N PHE A 18 -13.40 4.99 -10.94
CA PHE A 18 -14.49 5.80 -11.42
C PHE A 18 -14.61 5.51 -12.93
N GLY A 19 -15.59 4.65 -13.31
CA GLY A 19 -16.03 4.50 -14.69
C GLY A 19 -15.42 3.41 -15.56
N TYR A 20 -14.62 2.47 -15.03
CA TYR A 20 -14.16 1.34 -15.84
C TYR A 20 -14.57 0.02 -15.20
N GLN A 21 -15.68 -0.57 -15.67
CA GLN A 21 -15.98 -1.97 -15.38
C GLN A 21 -15.04 -2.84 -16.21
N ILE A 22 -14.16 -3.58 -15.53
CA ILE A 22 -13.37 -4.64 -16.17
C ILE A 22 -14.31 -5.84 -16.36
N ASP A 23 -14.41 -6.31 -17.61
CA ASP A 23 -15.14 -7.55 -17.93
C ASP A 23 -14.62 -8.71 -17.05
N GLU A 24 -15.52 -9.50 -16.51
CA GLU A 24 -15.18 -10.63 -15.63
C GLU A 24 -14.30 -11.70 -16.30
N ASN A 25 -14.29 -11.75 -17.62
CA ASN A 25 -13.47 -12.66 -18.44
C ASN A 25 -12.17 -12.02 -18.92
N PHE A 26 -11.99 -10.71 -18.70
CA PHE A 26 -10.82 -10.00 -19.21
C PHE A 26 -9.53 -10.56 -18.61
N THR A 27 -8.60 -10.90 -19.48
CA THR A 27 -7.22 -11.29 -19.11
C THR A 27 -6.26 -10.48 -19.96
N GLY A 28 -5.40 -9.71 -19.32
CA GLY A 28 -4.48 -8.80 -20.01
C GLY A 28 -3.95 -7.71 -19.14
N GLN A 29 -3.26 -6.77 -19.76
CA GLN A 29 -2.71 -5.59 -19.12
C GLN A 29 -3.53 -4.35 -19.47
N VAL A 30 -3.81 -3.52 -18.47
CA VAL A 30 -4.42 -2.20 -18.62
C VAL A 30 -3.40 -1.13 -18.26
N ILE A 31 -3.20 -0.17 -19.15
CA ILE A 31 -2.35 1.00 -18.91
C ILE A 31 -3.25 2.23 -18.88
N LYS A 32 -3.27 2.92 -17.73
CA LYS A 32 -3.95 4.21 -17.57
C LYS A 32 -2.95 5.34 -17.69
N LYS A 33 -3.40 6.48 -18.20
CA LYS A 33 -2.57 7.67 -18.35
C LYS A 33 -3.21 8.87 -17.67
N TYR A 34 -2.39 9.80 -17.24
CA TYR A 34 -2.77 11.14 -16.83
C TYR A 34 -3.17 11.99 -18.05
N LYS A 35 -3.78 13.13 -17.81
CA LYS A 35 -4.15 14.10 -18.87
C LYS A 35 -2.92 14.62 -19.64
N ASN A 36 -1.77 14.70 -18.98
CA ASN A 36 -0.50 15.09 -19.60
C ASN A 36 0.15 13.98 -20.46
N GLY A 37 -0.50 12.80 -20.59
CA GLY A 37 -0.04 11.66 -21.38
C GLY A 37 0.90 10.70 -20.63
N GLN A 38 1.39 11.05 -19.45
CA GLN A 38 2.25 10.17 -18.65
C GLN A 38 1.47 8.96 -18.13
N VAL A 39 2.15 7.84 -17.94
CA VAL A 39 1.56 6.64 -17.38
C VAL A 39 1.17 6.89 -15.94
N LYS A 40 -0.12 6.64 -15.62
CA LYS A 40 -0.65 6.69 -14.26
C LYS A 40 -0.55 5.32 -13.58
N SER A 41 -0.99 4.25 -14.28
CA SER A 41 -0.91 2.89 -13.72
C SER A 41 -0.68 1.84 -14.80
N ILE A 42 -0.11 0.72 -14.39
CA ILE A 42 0.03 -0.52 -15.15
C ILE A 42 -0.55 -1.63 -14.29
N GLU A 43 -1.64 -2.22 -14.75
CA GLU A 43 -2.46 -3.17 -14.02
C GLU A 43 -2.56 -4.47 -14.82
N ASN A 44 -2.31 -5.61 -14.19
CA ASN A 44 -2.45 -6.92 -14.82
C ASN A 44 -3.68 -7.63 -14.27
N PHE A 45 -4.49 -8.18 -15.16
CA PHE A 45 -5.74 -8.86 -14.84
C PHE A 45 -5.73 -10.30 -15.36
N LYS A 46 -6.44 -11.17 -14.63
CA LYS A 46 -6.81 -12.51 -15.06
C LYS A 46 -8.24 -12.77 -14.62
N ASN A 47 -9.12 -13.11 -15.60
CA ASN A 47 -10.55 -13.31 -15.35
C ASN A 47 -11.16 -12.15 -14.53
N GLY A 48 -10.99 -10.92 -15.03
CA GLY A 48 -11.51 -9.70 -14.42
C GLY A 48 -10.90 -9.28 -13.09
N LYS A 49 -9.97 -10.07 -12.52
CA LYS A 49 -9.35 -9.80 -11.21
C LYS A 49 -7.90 -9.40 -11.37
N LEU A 50 -7.44 -8.44 -10.55
CA LEU A 50 -6.02 -8.10 -10.47
C LEU A 50 -5.19 -9.37 -10.21
N ASN A 51 -4.21 -9.62 -11.08
CA ASN A 51 -3.36 -10.80 -10.99
C ASN A 51 -1.99 -10.53 -11.59
N GLY A 52 -0.95 -10.59 -10.78
CA GLY A 52 0.40 -10.25 -11.17
C GLY A 52 0.86 -8.91 -10.61
N LYS A 53 1.84 -8.29 -11.27
CA LYS A 53 2.42 -7.01 -10.86
C LYS A 53 1.46 -5.86 -11.15
N PHE A 54 1.42 -4.93 -10.22
CA PHE A 54 0.73 -3.66 -10.31
C PHE A 54 1.73 -2.54 -10.06
N LYS A 55 1.65 -1.45 -10.82
CA LYS A 55 2.44 -0.23 -10.63
C LYS A 55 1.54 0.99 -10.77
N GLU A 56 1.78 2.00 -9.96
CA GLU A 56 1.20 3.32 -10.11
C GLU A 56 2.29 4.38 -9.96
N PHE A 57 2.14 5.48 -10.68
CA PHE A 57 3.12 6.55 -10.76
C PHE A 57 2.50 7.87 -10.35
N PHE A 58 3.30 8.79 -9.84
CA PHE A 58 2.96 10.19 -9.71
C PHE A 58 2.83 10.86 -11.08
N GLU A 59 2.21 12.02 -11.13
CA GLU A 59 2.03 12.77 -12.38
C GLU A 59 3.36 13.28 -12.98
N ASN A 60 4.42 13.37 -12.15
CA ASN A 60 5.79 13.64 -12.58
C ASN A 60 6.52 12.41 -13.14
N GLY A 61 5.89 11.22 -13.13
CA GLY A 61 6.43 9.97 -13.65
C GLY A 61 7.24 9.15 -12.64
N SER A 62 7.50 9.67 -11.43
CA SER A 62 8.15 8.88 -10.38
C SER A 62 7.21 7.77 -9.85
N LEU A 63 7.78 6.69 -9.33
CA LEU A 63 7.01 5.55 -8.84
C LEU A 63 6.28 5.92 -7.55
N PHE A 64 4.93 5.85 -7.56
CA PHE A 64 4.11 6.02 -6.36
C PHE A 64 3.96 4.72 -5.58
N GLN A 65 3.59 3.62 -6.27
CA GLN A 65 3.45 2.33 -5.61
C GLN A 65 3.68 1.16 -6.56
N ILE A 66 4.10 0.04 -5.98
CA ILE A 66 4.25 -1.23 -6.68
C ILE A 66 3.76 -2.35 -5.78
N GLY A 67 3.06 -3.31 -6.35
CA GLY A 67 2.56 -4.47 -5.61
C GLY A 67 2.39 -5.70 -6.48
N THR A 68 1.98 -6.77 -5.82
CA THR A 68 1.63 -8.04 -6.47
C THR A 68 0.28 -8.51 -5.95
N PHE A 69 -0.56 -8.92 -6.87
CA PHE A 69 -1.88 -9.47 -6.59
C PHE A 69 -1.99 -10.91 -7.11
N LYS A 70 -2.84 -11.70 -6.50
CA LYS A 70 -3.24 -13.02 -6.98
C LYS A 70 -4.74 -13.19 -6.78
N ASN A 71 -5.46 -13.32 -7.90
CA ASN A 71 -6.93 -13.46 -7.91
C ASN A 71 -7.67 -12.34 -7.14
N GLY A 72 -7.18 -11.09 -7.25
CA GLY A 72 -7.72 -9.94 -6.53
C GLY A 72 -7.14 -9.73 -5.12
N ASP A 73 -6.52 -10.74 -4.52
CA ASP A 73 -5.88 -10.60 -3.20
C ASP A 73 -4.49 -9.97 -3.32
N MET A 74 -4.25 -8.91 -2.58
CA MET A 74 -2.92 -8.31 -2.45
C MET A 74 -1.97 -9.26 -1.71
N LYS A 75 -0.77 -9.45 -2.25
CA LYS A 75 0.30 -10.25 -1.65
C LYS A 75 1.40 -9.40 -1.05
N ASN A 76 1.73 -8.31 -1.70
CA ASN A 76 2.65 -7.31 -1.18
C ASN A 76 2.35 -5.96 -1.81
N ILE A 77 2.80 -4.91 -1.12
CA ILE A 77 2.79 -3.54 -1.63
C ILE A 77 3.96 -2.77 -1.05
N LYS A 78 4.52 -1.87 -1.86
CA LYS A 78 5.45 -0.82 -1.45
C LYS A 78 4.92 0.49 -1.97
N VAL A 79 4.87 1.51 -1.12
CA VAL A 79 4.46 2.86 -1.47
C VAL A 79 5.61 3.79 -1.19
N PHE A 80 5.81 4.77 -2.05
CA PHE A 80 6.94 5.70 -2.01
C PHE A 80 6.44 7.13 -1.82
N TYR A 81 7.30 7.96 -1.27
CA TYR A 81 7.17 9.41 -1.32
C TYR A 81 7.57 9.94 -2.71
N GLU A 82 7.24 11.18 -3.03
CA GLU A 82 7.69 11.82 -4.28
C GLU A 82 9.22 11.95 -4.39
N ASN A 83 9.93 11.97 -3.25
CA ASN A 83 11.40 11.93 -3.21
C ASN A 83 11.99 10.51 -3.38
N GLU A 84 11.16 9.55 -3.83
CA GLU A 84 11.49 8.15 -4.10
C GLU A 84 11.85 7.30 -2.87
N ASN A 85 11.89 7.89 -1.67
CA ASN A 85 12.08 7.11 -0.46
C ASN A 85 10.85 6.26 -0.15
N LEU A 86 11.08 5.07 0.39
CA LEU A 86 10.01 4.15 0.79
C LEU A 86 9.17 4.79 1.89
N LYS A 87 7.84 4.86 1.69
CA LYS A 87 6.89 5.37 2.66
C LYS A 87 6.34 4.26 3.55
N PHE A 88 5.92 3.17 2.94
CA PHE A 88 5.59 1.95 3.69
C PHE A 88 5.68 0.71 2.81
N GLU A 89 5.81 -0.43 3.45
CA GLU A 89 5.73 -1.74 2.83
C GLU A 89 4.88 -2.69 3.66
N GLN A 90 4.22 -3.60 2.95
CA GLN A 90 3.42 -4.65 3.55
C GLN A 90 3.57 -5.94 2.74
N ASN A 91 3.81 -7.06 3.45
CA ASN A 91 3.87 -8.39 2.86
C ASN A 91 2.85 -9.28 3.56
N LEU A 92 1.98 -9.92 2.77
CA LEU A 92 0.86 -10.68 3.28
C LEU A 92 0.92 -12.14 2.82
N LYS A 93 0.71 -13.05 3.77
CA LYS A 93 0.41 -14.46 3.52
C LYS A 93 -0.92 -14.78 4.20
N ASN A 94 -1.91 -15.21 3.42
CA ASN A 94 -3.27 -15.45 3.94
C ASN A 94 -3.86 -14.26 4.70
N ARG A 95 -3.70 -13.05 4.13
CA ARG A 95 -4.17 -11.77 4.70
C ARG A 95 -3.53 -11.38 6.04
N LYS A 96 -2.50 -12.11 6.48
CA LYS A 96 -1.68 -11.78 7.65
C LYS A 96 -0.26 -11.42 7.22
N GLY A 97 0.34 -10.43 7.85
CA GLY A 97 1.72 -10.08 7.55
C GLY A 97 2.27 -8.92 8.33
N LYS A 98 3.49 -8.52 7.95
CA LYS A 98 4.18 -7.39 8.56
C LYS A 98 3.90 -6.11 7.79
N TYR A 99 3.71 -5.04 8.54
CA TYR A 99 3.68 -3.66 8.07
C TYR A 99 4.91 -2.92 8.58
N ARG A 100 5.50 -2.08 7.73
CA ARG A 100 6.55 -1.13 8.10
C ARG A 100 6.28 0.20 7.40
N GLY A 101 6.24 1.27 8.18
CA GLY A 101 6.17 2.64 7.70
C GLY A 101 7.48 3.38 7.97
N TYR A 102 7.81 4.33 7.11
CA TYR A 102 9.07 5.06 7.15
C TYR A 102 8.83 6.55 7.04
N TYR A 103 9.67 7.33 7.66
CA TYR A 103 9.77 8.77 7.48
C TYR A 103 10.30 9.14 6.07
N PRO A 104 10.08 10.39 5.60
CA PRO A 104 10.66 10.85 4.34
C PRO A 104 12.19 10.79 4.26
N ASN A 105 12.89 10.76 5.41
CA ASN A 105 14.33 10.57 5.50
C ASN A 105 14.77 9.08 5.41
N GLY A 106 13.81 8.15 5.21
CA GLY A 106 14.04 6.71 5.07
C GLY A 106 14.19 5.93 6.35
N LYS A 107 14.14 6.57 7.52
CA LYS A 107 14.18 5.87 8.80
C LYS A 107 12.83 5.26 9.16
N LEU A 108 12.86 4.13 9.86
CA LEU A 108 11.66 3.44 10.32
C LEU A 108 10.86 4.33 11.27
N GLU A 109 9.57 4.53 10.98
CA GLU A 109 8.61 5.28 11.79
C GLU A 109 7.76 4.34 12.64
N VAL A 110 7.31 3.23 12.03
CA VAL A 110 6.40 2.31 12.69
C VAL A 110 6.54 0.91 12.11
N GLU A 111 6.41 -0.11 12.95
CA GLU A 111 6.31 -1.50 12.52
C GLU A 111 5.32 -2.29 13.38
N GLY A 112 4.67 -3.27 12.78
CA GLY A 112 3.72 -4.16 13.45
C GLY A 112 3.21 -5.25 12.54
N GLU A 113 2.19 -5.95 13.03
CA GLU A 113 1.51 -6.98 12.26
C GLU A 113 0.08 -6.55 11.90
N VAL A 114 -0.35 -7.02 10.75
CA VAL A 114 -1.72 -6.82 10.26
C VAL A 114 -2.37 -8.16 9.93
N PHE A 115 -3.69 -8.24 10.17
CA PHE A 115 -4.51 -9.38 9.79
C PHE A 115 -5.86 -8.90 9.26
N GLN A 116 -6.20 -9.28 8.03
CA GLN A 116 -7.44 -8.90 7.35
C GLN A 116 -7.70 -7.38 7.28
N GLY A 117 -6.65 -6.57 7.34
CA GLY A 117 -6.72 -5.11 7.33
C GLY A 117 -6.64 -4.45 8.71
N ASP A 118 -6.79 -5.22 9.78
CA ASP A 118 -6.66 -4.72 11.15
C ASP A 118 -5.22 -4.78 11.65
N GLU A 119 -4.84 -3.80 12.44
CA GLU A 119 -3.60 -3.82 13.23
C GLU A 119 -3.76 -4.83 14.38
N ILE A 120 -2.77 -5.74 14.54
CA ILE A 120 -2.76 -6.74 15.59
C ILE A 120 -1.40 -6.84 16.28
N GLY A 121 -1.40 -7.36 17.51
CA GLY A 121 -0.17 -7.63 18.23
C GLY A 121 0.59 -6.38 18.66
N LEU A 122 1.89 -6.50 18.84
CA LEU A 122 2.73 -5.42 19.33
C LEU A 122 3.18 -4.51 18.19
N TRP A 123 2.85 -3.23 18.31
CA TRP A 123 3.28 -2.16 17.41
C TRP A 123 4.36 -1.32 18.07
N LYS A 124 5.40 -0.95 17.30
CA LYS A 124 6.52 -0.12 17.72
C LYS A 124 6.56 1.15 16.91
N TYR A 125 6.78 2.27 17.58
CA TYR A 125 6.84 3.60 16.97
C TYR A 125 8.18 4.25 17.30
N TYR A 126 8.79 4.89 16.32
CA TYR A 126 10.12 5.48 16.39
C TYR A 126 10.06 6.96 16.01
N ASN A 127 11.03 7.74 16.44
CA ASN A 127 11.21 9.11 15.99
C ASN A 127 12.11 9.18 14.73
N GLU A 128 12.25 10.39 14.17
CA GLU A 128 13.07 10.62 12.97
C GLU A 128 14.56 10.36 13.16
N GLU A 129 15.04 10.30 14.40
CA GLU A 129 16.41 9.90 14.76
C GLU A 129 16.55 8.37 14.82
N GLY A 130 15.45 7.61 14.84
CA GLY A 130 15.40 6.15 14.91
C GLY A 130 15.28 5.61 16.34
N ASN A 131 15.04 6.46 17.34
CA ASN A 131 14.85 6.05 18.74
C ASN A 131 13.42 5.55 18.95
N LEU A 132 13.25 4.48 19.70
CA LEU A 132 11.95 3.94 20.07
C LEU A 132 11.21 4.94 20.97
N LEU A 133 10.02 5.39 20.52
CA LEU A 133 9.15 6.30 21.26
C LEU A 133 8.19 5.57 22.17
N LYS A 134 7.53 4.54 21.63
CA LYS A 134 6.54 3.75 22.36
C LYS A 134 6.31 2.39 21.72
N THR A 135 5.72 1.52 22.51
CA THR A 135 5.08 0.28 22.04
C THR A 135 3.60 0.31 22.40
N GLU A 136 2.77 -0.34 21.56
CA GLU A 136 1.32 -0.40 21.77
C GLU A 136 0.81 -1.77 21.34
N TYR A 137 -0.01 -2.39 22.17
CA TYR A 137 -0.64 -3.66 21.80
C TYR A 137 -2.00 -3.40 21.16
N LYS A 138 -2.22 -3.93 19.97
CA LYS A 138 -3.47 -3.85 19.22
C LYS A 138 -4.21 -5.16 19.32
N SER A 139 -5.43 -5.13 19.84
CA SER A 139 -6.33 -6.27 19.84
C SER A 139 -7.12 -6.32 18.55
N GLN A 140 -7.31 -7.53 18.01
CA GLN A 140 -8.21 -7.71 16.89
C GLN A 140 -9.63 -7.25 17.28
N LYS A 141 -10.26 -6.44 16.44
CA LYS A 141 -11.67 -6.08 16.58
C LYS A 141 -12.50 -7.24 15.99
N PHE A 142 -13.37 -7.82 16.83
CA PHE A 142 -14.34 -8.82 16.41
C PHE A 142 -15.65 -8.15 15.98
#